data_a3cffe761fd4e12e58a05d6d5d30629a
#
_entry.id   a3cffe761fd4e12e58a05d6d5d30629a
#
_cell.length_a   1.000
_cell.length_b   1.000
_cell.length_c   1.000
_cell.angle_alpha   90.00
_cell.angle_beta   90.00
_cell.angle_gamma   90.00
#
_symmetry.space_group_name_H-M   'P 1'
#
loop_
_entity.id
_entity.type
_entity.pdbx_description
1 polymer ?
#
loop_
_entity_poly.entity_id
_entity_poly.type
_entity_poly.pdbx_seq_one_letter_code
_entity_poly.pdbx_strand_id
1 'polypeptide(L)'
;MRICELREKEVINIRDCQRLGRVLDIEFDLHTGVICQLILPGPSRFCGFFGRDAEYLIGWKCIRQIGADIFLVDFDLEKCMQKPTN
;
A
#
# COMPACT_ATOMS: atom_id res chain seq x y z
N MET A 1 16.64 -6.65 -0.74
CA MET A 1 15.28 -7.20 -0.62
C MET A 1 14.74 -7.50 -2.00
N ARG A 2 14.09 -8.63 -2.15
CA ARG A 2 13.46 -8.99 -3.41
C ARG A 2 11.99 -8.60 -3.37
N ILE A 3 11.40 -8.47 -4.56
CA ILE A 3 9.99 -8.10 -4.64
C ILE A 3 9.10 -9.14 -3.98
N CYS A 4 9.43 -10.42 -4.11
CA CYS A 4 8.63 -11.45 -3.46
C CYS A 4 8.67 -11.32 -1.94
N GLU A 5 9.81 -10.92 -1.38
CA GLU A 5 9.91 -10.69 0.04
C GLU A 5 9.10 -9.46 0.46
N LEU A 6 9.16 -8.43 -0.35
CA LEU A 6 8.41 -7.21 -0.09
C LEU A 6 6.91 -7.48 -0.05
N ARG A 7 6.43 -8.32 -0.95
CA ARG A 7 5.01 -8.63 -1.02
C ARG A 7 4.52 -9.52 0.13
N GLU A 8 5.43 -10.17 0.83
CA GLU A 8 5.06 -10.99 1.96
C GLU A 8 4.94 -10.22 3.26
N LYS A 9 5.48 -9.01 3.27
CA LYS A 9 5.44 -8.19 4.48
C LYS A 9 4.07 -7.56 4.66
N GLU A 10 3.68 -7.43 5.91
CA GLU A 10 2.41 -6.79 6.24
C GLU A 10 2.63 -5.31 6.46
N VAL A 11 1.72 -4.49 5.96
CA VAL A 11 1.82 -3.04 6.09
C VAL A 11 0.94 -2.59 7.24
N ILE A 12 1.52 -1.82 8.15
CA ILE A 12 0.82 -1.33 9.33
C ILE A 12 0.94 0.18 9.34
N ASN A 13 -0.20 0.85 9.52
CA ASN A 13 -0.24 2.29 9.59
C ASN A 13 0.03 2.72 11.02
N ILE A 14 1.09 3.51 11.23
CA ILE A 14 1.47 3.91 12.59
C ILE A 14 0.51 4.92 13.19
N ARG A 15 -0.29 5.59 12.37
CA ARG A 15 -1.23 6.59 12.89
C ARG A 15 -2.32 5.98 13.75
N ASP A 16 -2.80 4.80 13.36
CA ASP A 16 -3.90 4.17 14.06
C ASP A 16 -3.65 2.69 14.33
N CYS A 17 -2.43 2.23 14.09
CA CYS A 17 -2.04 0.84 14.27
C CYS A 17 -2.87 -0.13 13.45
N GLN A 18 -3.45 0.35 12.37
CA GLN A 18 -4.30 -0.47 11.55
C GLN A 18 -3.48 -1.27 10.55
N ARG A 19 -3.86 -2.53 10.41
CA ARG A 19 -3.24 -3.38 9.39
C ARG A 19 -3.86 -3.06 8.05
N LEU A 20 -3.03 -2.74 7.09
CA LEU A 20 -3.50 -2.42 5.76
C LEU A 20 -3.43 -3.60 4.80
N GLY A 21 -2.83 -4.69 5.25
CA GLY A 21 -2.71 -5.86 4.41
C GLY A 21 -1.35 -5.96 3.79
N ARG A 22 -1.24 -6.76 2.75
CA ARG A 22 0.03 -6.98 2.06
C ARG A 22 0.05 -6.20 0.78
N VAL A 23 1.26 -5.92 0.31
CA VAL A 23 1.45 -5.20 -0.94
C VAL A 23 0.96 -6.05 -2.09
N LEU A 24 0.06 -5.49 -2.90
CA LEU A 24 -0.42 -6.16 -4.10
C LEU A 24 0.53 -5.94 -5.26
N ASP A 25 1.04 -4.73 -5.36
CA ASP A 25 1.84 -4.35 -6.52
C ASP A 25 2.68 -3.14 -6.14
N ILE A 26 3.59 -2.79 -7.01
CA ILE A 26 4.42 -1.59 -6.80
C ILE A 26 4.47 -0.82 -8.11
N GLU A 27 4.62 0.49 -7.96
CA GLU A 27 4.90 1.36 -9.11
C GLU A 27 6.33 1.85 -9.01
N PHE A 28 7.04 1.82 -10.10
CA PHE A 28 8.41 2.32 -10.13
C PHE A 28 8.64 3.11 -11.41
N ASP A 29 9.63 3.98 -11.34
CA ASP A 29 9.98 4.83 -12.47
C ASP A 29 10.89 4.05 -13.40
N LEU A 30 10.49 3.91 -14.65
CA LEU A 30 11.28 3.16 -15.62
C LEU A 30 12.61 3.81 -15.91
N HIS A 31 12.71 5.12 -15.78
CA HIS A 31 13.95 5.83 -16.06
C HIS A 31 14.99 5.65 -14.96
N THR A 32 14.54 5.70 -13.72
CA THR A 32 15.45 5.66 -12.58
C THR A 32 15.49 4.29 -11.90
N GLY A 33 14.45 3.50 -12.09
CA GLY A 33 14.31 2.23 -11.37
C GLY A 33 13.90 2.38 -9.93
N VAL A 34 13.51 3.58 -9.51
CA VAL A 34 13.15 3.85 -8.12
C VAL A 34 11.69 3.52 -7.90
N ILE A 35 11.40 2.87 -6.78
CA ILE A 35 10.02 2.57 -6.40
C ILE A 35 9.35 3.86 -5.97
N CYS A 36 8.20 4.15 -6.58
CA CYS A 36 7.46 5.37 -6.30
C CYS A 36 6.40 5.17 -5.25
N GLN A 37 5.68 4.05 -5.31
CA GLN A 37 4.63 3.80 -4.33
C GLN A 37 4.28 2.33 -4.28
N LEU A 38 3.65 1.96 -3.17
CA LEU A 38 3.12 0.62 -2.97
C LEU A 38 1.62 0.65 -3.17
N ILE A 39 1.09 -0.42 -3.73
CA ILE A 39 -0.34 -0.54 -3.97
C ILE A 39 -0.87 -1.65 -3.07
N LEU A 40 -1.83 -1.30 -2.23
CA LEU A 40 -2.44 -2.23 -1.30
C LEU A 40 -3.93 -2.31 -1.55
N PRO A 41 -4.57 -3.42 -1.12
CA PRO A 41 -6.02 -3.50 -1.24
C PRO A 41 -6.69 -2.51 -0.30
N GLY A 42 -7.73 -1.85 -0.77
CA GLY A 42 -8.51 -1.00 0.07
C GLY A 42 -9.50 -1.78 0.91
N PRO A 43 -10.28 -1.08 1.73
CA PRO A 43 -11.22 -1.77 2.60
C PRO A 43 -12.35 -2.40 1.78
N SER A 44 -12.66 -3.63 2.09
CA SER A 44 -13.62 -4.40 1.30
C SER A 44 -15.03 -3.79 1.35
N ARG A 45 -15.34 -3.07 2.40
CA ARG A 45 -16.66 -2.47 2.49
C ARG A 45 -16.91 -1.40 1.44
N PHE A 46 -15.85 -0.90 0.82
CA PHE A 46 -16.01 0.06 -0.26
C PHE A 46 -16.21 -0.60 -1.59
N CYS A 47 -16.02 -1.89 -1.67
CA CYS A 47 -16.10 -2.59 -2.92
C CYS A 47 -17.38 -3.38 -3.06
N GLY A 48 -18.39 -3.03 -2.31
CA GLY A 48 -19.64 -3.73 -2.34
C GLY A 48 -20.32 -3.71 -3.68
N PHE A 49 -19.84 -2.91 -4.59
CA PHE A 49 -20.44 -2.79 -5.90
C PHE A 49 -19.50 -3.34 -6.94
N PHE A 50 -19.99 -4.21 -7.74
CA PHE A 50 -19.30 -4.59 -8.97
C PHE A 50 -17.98 -5.29 -8.77
N GLY A 51 -17.68 -5.71 -7.58
CA GLY A 51 -16.47 -6.45 -7.33
C GLY A 51 -15.19 -5.67 -7.57
N ARG A 52 -15.25 -4.36 -7.56
CA ARG A 52 -14.07 -3.53 -7.71
C ARG A 52 -13.71 -2.93 -6.38
N ASP A 53 -12.50 -3.14 -5.97
CA ASP A 53 -12.02 -2.68 -4.68
C ASP A 53 -11.33 -1.34 -4.83
N ALA A 54 -11.47 -0.52 -3.83
CA ALA A 54 -10.59 0.63 -3.72
C ALA A 54 -9.17 0.16 -3.46
N GLU A 55 -8.22 0.99 -3.78
CA GLU A 55 -6.82 0.68 -3.55
C GLU A 55 -6.18 1.80 -2.75
N TYR A 56 -5.24 1.43 -1.88
CA TYR A 56 -4.40 2.40 -1.21
C TYR A 56 -3.12 2.55 -2.02
N LEU A 57 -2.80 3.78 -2.36
CA LEU A 57 -1.54 4.10 -3.03
C LEU A 57 -0.63 4.79 -2.03
N ILE A 58 0.33 4.06 -1.52
CA ILE A 58 1.20 4.55 -0.45
C ILE A 58 2.53 4.93 -1.04
N GLY A 59 2.83 6.23 -1.02
CA GLY A 59 4.10 6.72 -1.53
C GLY A 59 5.27 6.16 -0.75
N TRP A 60 6.37 5.95 -1.43
CA TRP A 60 7.57 5.44 -0.79
C TRP A 60 8.01 6.33 0.36
N LYS A 61 7.76 7.63 0.26
CA LYS A 61 8.10 8.58 1.29
C LYS A 61 7.33 8.35 2.60
N CYS A 62 6.20 7.69 2.53
CA CYS A 62 5.38 7.45 3.72
C CYS A 62 5.90 6.30 4.55
N ILE A 63 6.85 5.53 4.04
CA ILE A 63 7.40 4.40 4.77
C ILE A 63 8.35 4.91 5.83
N ARG A 64 8.08 4.54 7.08
CA ARG A 64 8.88 4.98 8.21
C ARG A 64 9.92 3.96 8.62
N GLN A 65 9.58 2.69 8.49
CA GLN A 65 10.50 1.65 8.88
C GLN A 65 10.16 0.37 8.14
N ILE A 66 11.19 -0.37 7.77
CA ILE A 66 11.03 -1.66 7.12
C ILE A 66 11.62 -2.70 8.06
N GLY A 67 10.76 -3.59 8.53
CA GLY A 67 11.19 -4.68 9.39
C GLY A 67 11.30 -5.98 8.61
N ALA A 68 11.58 -7.05 9.33
CA ALA A 68 11.72 -8.36 8.71
C ALA A 68 10.39 -8.81 8.11
N ASP A 69 9.29 -8.54 8.81
CA ASP A 69 7.98 -9.02 8.40
C ASP A 69 6.97 -7.93 8.17
N ILE A 70 7.33 -6.69 8.43
CA ILE A 70 6.37 -5.59 8.36
C ILE A 70 6.97 -4.36 7.73
N PHE A 71 6.08 -3.53 7.17
CA PHE A 71 6.35 -2.15 6.81
C PHE A 71 5.56 -1.26 7.75
N LEU A 72 6.20 -0.27 8.34
CA LEU A 72 5.50 0.75 9.11
C LEU A 72 5.38 1.99 8.25
N VAL A 73 4.15 2.44 8.05
CA VAL A 73 3.89 3.60 7.19
C VAL A 73 3.13 4.66 7.97
N ASP A 74 3.33 5.90 7.56
CA ASP A 74 2.59 7.04 8.07
C ASP A 74 1.69 7.53 6.95
N PHE A 75 0.44 7.13 6.98
CA PHE A 75 -0.43 7.26 5.82
C PHE A 75 -1.81 7.73 6.27
N ASP A 76 -2.33 8.75 5.60
CA ASP A 76 -3.66 9.25 5.86
C ASP A 76 -4.65 8.49 4.98
N LEU A 77 -5.36 7.56 5.58
CA LEU A 77 -6.25 6.69 4.83
C LEU A 77 -7.37 7.45 4.15
N GLU A 78 -7.87 8.48 4.79
CA GLU A 78 -9.00 9.20 4.24
C GLU A 78 -8.61 10.01 3.03
N LYS A 79 -7.44 10.63 3.07
CA LYS A 79 -7.02 11.49 1.97
C LYS A 79 -6.42 10.72 0.82
N CYS A 80 -5.80 9.59 1.12
CA CYS A 80 -5.00 8.90 0.12
C CYS A 80 -5.66 7.67 -0.45
N MET A 81 -6.83 7.31 0.02
CA MET A 81 -7.53 6.17 -0.55
C MET A 81 -7.97 6.50 -1.96
N GLN A 82 -7.65 5.61 -2.88
CA GLN A 82 -8.00 5.81 -4.27
C GLN A 82 -8.95 4.73 -4.72
N LYS A 83 -10.05 5.14 -5.29
CA LYS A 83 -11.01 4.20 -5.87
C LYS A 83 -10.59 3.87 -7.28
N PRO A 84 -10.92 2.68 -7.76
CA PRO A 84 -10.70 2.37 -9.17
C PRO A 84 -11.53 3.34 -9.99
N THR A 85 -10.93 3.93 -10.98
CA THR A 85 -11.69 4.82 -11.82
C THR A 85 -12.21 4.08 -12.96
N ASN A 86 -13.26 4.62 -13.33
CA ASN A 86 -13.80 4.18 -14.42
C ASN A 86 -13.24 4.45 -15.60
#